data_6f91e3841e7309be72ad884af152fd16
#
_entry.id   6f91e3841e7309be72ad884af152fd16
#
_cell.length_a   1.000
_cell.length_b   1.000
_cell.length_c   1.000
_cell.angle_alpha   90.00
_cell.angle_beta   90.00
_cell.angle_gamma   90.00
#
_symmetry.space_group_name_H-M   'P 1'
#
loop_
_entity.id
_entity.type
_entity.pdbx_description
1 polymer ?
#
loop_
_entity_poly.entity_id
_entity_poly.type
_entity_poly.pdbx_seq_one_letter_code
_entity_poly.pdbx_strand_id
1 'polypeptide(L)'
;MKLDLKKLKLRKVNETLQSIDPKKNNKNYTILNPEGNHAICVGLTDDIDITVKGHVGYYCGGMNQNANITVEGNVGTGVAENMMSGKIHVKGNASQSAGATAHGGFLIIDGDASSRCGISMKGIDI
;
A
#
# COMPACT_ATOMS: atom_id res chain seq x y z
N MET A 1 3.15 -9.56 13.56
CA MET A 1 2.74 -8.43 14.41
C MET A 1 1.48 -7.79 13.85
N LYS A 2 0.52 -7.47 14.72
CA LYS A 2 -0.74 -6.85 14.31
C LYS A 2 -0.79 -5.39 14.77
N LEU A 3 -1.17 -4.50 13.86
CA LEU A 3 -1.33 -3.08 14.10
C LEU A 3 -2.81 -2.72 13.89
N ASP A 4 -3.50 -2.39 14.98
CA ASP A 4 -4.95 -2.15 14.96
C ASP A 4 -5.24 -0.65 14.96
N LEU A 5 -5.85 -0.14 13.88
CA LEU A 5 -6.18 1.26 13.72
C LEU A 5 -7.33 1.73 14.62
N LYS A 6 -8.04 0.83 15.29
CA LYS A 6 -8.96 1.20 16.36
C LYS A 6 -8.23 1.58 17.66
N LYS A 7 -7.00 1.10 17.83
CA LYS A 7 -6.19 1.31 19.04
C LYS A 7 -5.04 2.28 18.82
N LEU A 8 -4.50 2.34 17.59
CA LEU A 8 -3.36 3.15 17.22
C LEU A 8 -3.77 4.21 16.19
N LYS A 9 -3.18 5.39 16.29
CA LYS A 9 -3.37 6.41 15.26
C LYS A 9 -2.63 6.02 13.98
N LEU A 10 -3.17 6.38 12.83
CA LEU A 10 -2.57 6.10 11.51
C LEU A 10 -1.11 6.57 11.45
N ARG A 11 -0.83 7.78 11.93
CA ARG A 11 0.53 8.33 11.97
C ARG A 11 1.50 7.39 12.68
N LYS A 12 1.08 6.83 13.82
CA LYS A 12 1.90 5.90 14.60
C LYS A 12 2.13 4.59 13.86
N VAL A 13 1.13 4.09 13.17
CA VAL A 13 1.24 2.87 12.34
C VAL A 13 2.26 3.11 11.22
N ASN A 14 2.14 4.20 10.48
CA ASN A 14 3.08 4.51 9.39
C ASN A 14 4.50 4.72 9.92
N GLU A 15 4.68 5.44 11.02
CA GLU A 15 6.00 5.63 11.63
C GLU A 15 6.63 4.30 12.04
N THR A 16 5.85 3.40 12.62
CA THR A 16 6.31 2.07 13.01
C THR A 16 6.80 1.29 11.78
N LEU A 17 6.02 1.28 10.70
CA LEU A 17 6.37 0.56 9.47
C LEU A 17 7.59 1.17 8.77
N GLN A 18 7.73 2.48 8.82
CA GLN A 18 8.88 3.19 8.22
C GLN A 18 10.18 2.97 8.99
N SER A 19 10.09 2.52 10.24
CA SER A 19 11.25 2.37 11.15
C SER A 19 11.70 0.94 11.33
N ILE A 20 11.13 -0.02 10.58
CA ILE A 20 11.46 -1.44 10.72
C ILE A 20 12.81 -1.75 10.09
N ASP A 21 13.64 -2.52 10.80
CA ASP A 21 14.84 -3.15 10.26
C ASP A 21 14.54 -4.63 10.00
N PRO A 22 14.41 -5.06 8.73
CA PRO A 22 14.08 -6.46 8.42
C PRO A 22 15.09 -7.47 8.92
N LYS A 23 16.32 -7.05 9.21
CA LYS A 23 17.38 -7.92 9.74
C LYS A 23 17.22 -8.19 11.23
N LYS A 24 16.57 -7.28 11.95
CA LYS A 24 16.43 -7.35 13.42
C LYS A 24 15.02 -7.66 13.86
N ASN A 25 14.01 -7.37 13.03
CA ASN A 25 12.59 -7.46 13.36
C ASN A 25 11.89 -8.47 12.47
N ASN A 26 10.66 -8.85 12.85
CA ASN A 26 9.79 -9.66 12.02
C ASN A 26 9.49 -8.91 10.71
N LYS A 27 9.44 -9.62 9.59
CA LYS A 27 9.10 -9.06 8.27
C LYS A 27 7.60 -9.00 8.01
N ASN A 28 6.78 -9.69 8.79
CA ASN A 28 5.34 -9.84 8.52
C ASN A 28 4.51 -9.00 9.48
N TYR A 29 3.66 -8.16 8.91
CA TYR A 29 2.78 -7.24 9.64
C TYR A 29 1.36 -7.33 9.09
N THR A 30 0.38 -7.21 9.98
CA THR A 30 -1.03 -7.17 9.61
C THR A 30 -1.65 -5.91 10.17
N ILE A 31 -2.31 -5.11 9.32
CA ILE A 31 -3.06 -3.92 9.73
C ILE A 31 -4.53 -4.28 9.81
N LEU A 32 -5.12 -4.03 10.97
CA LEU A 32 -6.53 -4.32 11.25
C LEU A 32 -7.33 -3.02 11.28
N ASN A 33 -8.60 -3.11 10.86
CA ASN A 33 -9.56 -2.02 10.94
C ASN A 33 -9.11 -0.72 10.23
N PRO A 34 -8.71 -0.79 8.95
CA PRO A 34 -8.34 0.42 8.21
C PRO A 34 -9.53 1.37 8.02
N GLU A 35 -10.74 0.85 7.87
CA GLU A 35 -12.00 1.61 7.84
C GLU A 35 -11.97 2.84 6.92
N GLY A 36 -11.41 2.69 5.72
CA GLY A 36 -11.32 3.77 4.74
C GLY A 36 -10.29 4.86 5.05
N ASN A 37 -9.41 4.67 6.02
CA ASN A 37 -8.35 5.63 6.31
C ASN A 37 -7.46 5.89 5.09
N HIS A 38 -7.02 7.14 4.93
CA HIS A 38 -6.14 7.56 3.84
C HIS A 38 -4.67 7.37 4.20
N ALA A 39 -3.82 7.28 3.19
CA ALA A 39 -2.35 7.25 3.34
C ALA A 39 -1.81 6.12 4.22
N ILE A 40 -2.46 4.95 4.18
CA ILE A 40 -1.97 3.75 4.88
C ILE A 40 -0.75 3.21 4.14
N CYS A 41 0.31 2.85 4.87
CA CYS A 41 1.55 2.28 4.33
C CYS A 41 2.26 3.21 3.34
N VAL A 42 2.30 4.50 3.62
CA VAL A 42 2.96 5.49 2.77
C VAL A 42 4.45 5.60 3.12
N GLY A 43 5.29 5.77 2.10
CA GLY A 43 6.71 6.06 2.27
C GLY A 43 7.55 4.92 2.83
N LEU A 44 7.15 3.68 2.61
CA LEU A 44 7.89 2.51 3.09
C LEU A 44 9.13 2.28 2.23
N THR A 45 10.23 1.88 2.85
CA THR A 45 11.53 1.71 2.18
C THR A 45 12.14 0.32 2.36
N ASP A 46 11.62 -0.50 3.26
CA ASP A 46 12.21 -1.79 3.61
C ASP A 46 11.43 -2.97 3.01
N ASP A 47 12.14 -4.08 2.81
CA ASP A 47 11.57 -5.33 2.30
C ASP A 47 10.79 -6.04 3.42
N ILE A 48 9.55 -5.62 3.61
CA ILE A 48 8.61 -6.16 4.59
C ILE A 48 7.32 -6.57 3.90
N ASP A 49 6.60 -7.50 4.50
CA ASP A 49 5.32 -8.01 4.01
C ASP A 49 4.19 -7.51 4.90
N ILE A 50 3.25 -6.79 4.31
CA ILE A 50 2.14 -6.18 5.03
C ILE A 50 0.83 -6.67 4.42
N THR A 51 -0.09 -7.12 5.29
CA THR A 51 -1.46 -7.44 4.90
C THR A 51 -2.40 -6.46 5.57
N VAL A 52 -3.21 -5.75 4.79
CA VAL A 52 -4.22 -4.82 5.29
C VAL A 52 -5.59 -5.49 5.19
N LYS A 53 -6.25 -5.70 6.33
CA LYS A 53 -7.53 -6.41 6.42
C LYS A 53 -8.69 -5.43 6.37
N GLY A 54 -9.14 -5.06 5.17
CA GLY A 54 -10.29 -4.20 4.95
C GLY A 54 -10.07 -3.16 3.87
N HIS A 55 -11.04 -2.25 3.73
CA HIS A 55 -10.99 -1.20 2.72
C HIS A 55 -10.13 -0.02 3.18
N VAL A 56 -9.43 0.61 2.24
CA VAL A 56 -8.57 1.77 2.51
C VAL A 56 -9.00 2.96 1.65
N GLY A 57 -8.62 4.15 2.10
CA GLY A 57 -8.90 5.40 1.38
C GLY A 57 -7.82 5.76 0.36
N TYR A 58 -7.47 7.04 0.26
CA TYR A 58 -6.54 7.56 -0.74
C TYR A 58 -5.09 7.24 -0.44
N TYR A 59 -4.28 7.10 -1.50
CA TYR A 59 -2.81 7.01 -1.45
C TYR A 59 -2.26 5.82 -0.68
N CYS A 60 -2.99 4.71 -0.58
CA CYS A 60 -2.44 3.49 0.03
C CYS A 60 -1.18 3.06 -0.74
N GLY A 61 -0.11 2.81 0.00
CA GLY A 61 1.17 2.40 -0.57
C GLY A 61 1.86 3.48 -1.41
N GLY A 62 1.49 4.73 -1.25
CA GLY A 62 2.14 5.84 -1.96
C GLY A 62 3.64 5.89 -1.68
N MET A 63 4.44 6.16 -2.72
CA MET A 63 5.91 6.23 -2.64
C MET A 63 6.57 4.94 -2.13
N ASN A 64 5.95 3.79 -2.35
CA ASN A 64 6.48 2.52 -1.86
C ASN A 64 7.82 2.18 -2.50
N GLN A 65 8.76 1.73 -1.66
CA GLN A 65 10.02 1.14 -2.08
C GLN A 65 10.22 -0.19 -1.34
N ASN A 66 10.37 -1.26 -2.10
CA ASN A 66 10.70 -2.61 -1.63
C ASN A 66 9.62 -3.35 -0.82
N ALA A 67 8.67 -2.69 -0.19
CA ALA A 67 7.66 -3.38 0.61
C ALA A 67 6.64 -4.12 -0.26
N ASN A 68 6.14 -5.25 0.25
CA ASN A 68 5.07 -6.03 -0.36
C ASN A 68 3.79 -5.81 0.44
N ILE A 69 2.80 -5.18 -0.18
CA ILE A 69 1.56 -4.80 0.48
C ILE A 69 0.40 -5.54 -0.18
N THR A 70 -0.38 -6.27 0.62
CA THR A 70 -1.61 -6.93 0.16
C THR A 70 -2.78 -6.27 0.87
N VAL A 71 -3.74 -5.75 0.11
CA VAL A 71 -4.97 -5.16 0.64
C VAL A 71 -6.12 -6.12 0.40
N GLU A 72 -6.70 -6.64 1.47
CA GLU A 72 -7.87 -7.53 1.42
C GLU A 72 -9.16 -6.71 1.44
N GLY A 73 -9.36 -5.92 0.41
CA GLY A 73 -10.50 -5.01 0.26
C GLY A 73 -10.30 -4.07 -0.92
N ASN A 74 -11.12 -3.04 -0.99
CA ASN A 74 -11.04 -2.03 -2.03
C ASN A 74 -10.09 -0.90 -1.62
N VAL A 75 -9.50 -0.24 -2.60
CA VAL A 75 -8.64 0.93 -2.38
C VAL A 75 -9.25 2.17 -3.01
N GLY A 76 -8.99 3.31 -2.40
CA GLY A 76 -9.40 4.61 -2.93
C GLY A 76 -8.43 5.12 -3.99
N THR A 77 -8.57 6.39 -4.35
CA THR A 77 -7.75 7.06 -5.38
C THR A 77 -6.27 7.05 -5.01
N GLY A 78 -5.43 6.81 -6.01
CA GLY A 78 -3.97 6.97 -5.86
C GLY A 78 -3.25 5.82 -5.19
N VAL A 79 -3.79 4.59 -5.23
CA VAL A 79 -3.05 3.42 -4.75
C VAL A 79 -1.73 3.29 -5.52
N ALA A 80 -0.64 3.03 -4.82
CA ALA A 80 0.70 2.90 -5.41
C ALA A 80 1.19 4.17 -6.15
N GLU A 81 0.62 5.33 -5.86
CA GLU A 81 1.07 6.58 -6.48
C GLU A 81 2.54 6.82 -6.17
N ASN A 82 3.32 7.19 -7.19
CA ASN A 82 4.76 7.39 -7.09
C ASN A 82 5.54 6.16 -6.57
N MET A 83 5.01 4.96 -6.76
CA MET A 83 5.73 3.75 -6.36
C MET A 83 7.04 3.61 -7.12
N MET A 84 8.11 3.27 -6.41
CA MET A 84 9.46 3.13 -6.97
C MET A 84 9.84 1.67 -7.17
N SER A 85 9.42 0.79 -6.27
CA SER A 85 9.71 -0.65 -6.32
C SER A 85 8.81 -1.39 -5.34
N GLY A 86 8.91 -2.72 -5.29
CA GLY A 86 8.10 -3.55 -4.42
C GLY A 86 6.85 -4.06 -5.12
N LYS A 87 5.88 -4.51 -4.33
CA LYS A 87 4.64 -5.10 -4.86
C LYS A 87 3.45 -4.64 -4.05
N ILE A 88 2.38 -4.26 -4.74
CA ILE A 88 1.09 -3.98 -4.11
C ILE A 88 0.03 -4.83 -4.79
N HIS A 89 -0.67 -5.64 -4.00
CA HIS A 89 -1.72 -6.51 -4.47
C HIS A 89 -3.05 -6.10 -3.84
N VAL A 90 -3.96 -5.60 -4.66
CA VAL A 90 -5.32 -5.23 -4.25
C VAL A 90 -6.25 -6.37 -4.60
N LYS A 91 -6.84 -7.02 -3.61
CA LYS A 91 -7.77 -8.13 -3.83
C LYS A 91 -9.18 -7.69 -4.20
N GLY A 92 -9.52 -6.44 -3.97
CA GLY A 92 -10.78 -5.84 -4.40
C GLY A 92 -10.60 -4.93 -5.61
N ASN A 93 -11.36 -3.84 -5.65
CA ASN A 93 -11.35 -2.87 -6.74
C ASN A 93 -10.45 -1.68 -6.41
N ALA A 94 -9.87 -1.08 -7.43
CA ALA A 94 -9.13 0.16 -7.31
C ALA A 94 -9.95 1.32 -7.89
N SER A 95 -9.80 2.49 -7.29
CA SER A 95 -10.42 3.72 -7.78
C SER A 95 -9.50 4.42 -8.80
N GLN A 96 -9.68 5.71 -9.01
CA GLN A 96 -8.95 6.48 -10.01
C GLN A 96 -7.45 6.57 -9.70
N SER A 97 -6.65 6.75 -10.74
CA SER A 97 -5.21 7.01 -10.67
C SER A 97 -4.39 5.92 -9.97
N ALA A 98 -4.81 4.66 -10.05
CA ALA A 98 -4.03 3.55 -9.55
C ALA A 98 -2.67 3.50 -10.27
N GLY A 99 -1.58 3.46 -9.53
CA GLY A 99 -0.23 3.44 -10.08
C GLY A 99 0.21 4.74 -10.75
N ALA A 100 -0.49 5.85 -10.52
CA ALA A 100 -0.15 7.13 -11.14
C ALA A 100 1.28 7.55 -10.81
N THR A 101 2.03 8.03 -11.82
CA THR A 101 3.42 8.47 -11.71
C THR A 101 4.39 7.45 -11.12
N ALA A 102 4.02 6.17 -11.09
CA ALA A 102 4.89 5.09 -10.61
C ALA A 102 6.08 4.88 -11.55
N HIS A 103 7.24 4.52 -10.99
CA HIS A 103 8.48 4.36 -11.73
C HIS A 103 8.98 2.91 -11.75
N GLY A 104 8.40 2.02 -10.97
CA GLY A 104 8.79 0.61 -10.95
C GLY A 104 7.94 -0.21 -10.01
N GLY A 105 8.21 -1.52 -9.97
CA GLY A 105 7.49 -2.47 -9.14
C GLY A 105 6.31 -3.12 -9.82
N PHE A 106 5.47 -3.79 -9.03
CA PHE A 106 4.26 -4.48 -9.51
C PHE A 106 3.03 -3.97 -8.77
N LEU A 107 1.98 -3.66 -9.51
CA LEU A 107 0.66 -3.38 -8.96
C LEU A 107 -0.32 -4.40 -9.56
N ILE A 108 -0.93 -5.24 -8.71
CA ILE A 108 -1.88 -6.26 -9.12
C ILE A 108 -3.25 -5.89 -8.54
N ILE A 109 -4.27 -5.82 -9.38
CA ILE A 109 -5.64 -5.52 -8.98
C ILE A 109 -6.52 -6.67 -9.45
N ASP A 110 -7.10 -7.42 -8.50
CA ASP A 110 -7.94 -8.58 -8.82
C ASP A 110 -9.32 -8.16 -9.33
N GLY A 111 -9.83 -7.04 -8.85
CA GLY A 111 -11.10 -6.49 -9.31
C GLY A 111 -10.92 -5.50 -10.45
N ASP A 112 -11.79 -4.49 -10.51
CA ASP A 112 -11.76 -3.48 -11.55
C ASP A 112 -10.86 -2.31 -11.17
N ALA A 113 -10.11 -1.79 -12.15
CA ALA A 113 -9.40 -0.53 -12.04
C ALA A 113 -10.20 0.55 -12.76
N SER A 114 -10.33 1.71 -12.13
CA SER A 114 -11.09 2.83 -12.70
C SER A 114 -10.26 3.61 -13.72
N SER A 115 -10.74 4.77 -14.14
CA SER A 115 -10.07 5.65 -15.10
C SER A 115 -8.70 6.13 -14.59
N ARG A 116 -7.82 6.49 -15.51
CA ARG A 116 -6.46 7.03 -15.24
C ARG A 116 -5.53 6.06 -14.52
N CYS A 117 -5.81 4.75 -14.59
CA CYS A 117 -4.89 3.73 -14.12
C CYS A 117 -3.57 3.85 -14.88
N GLY A 118 -2.45 3.90 -14.14
CA GLY A 118 -1.12 3.95 -14.74
C GLY A 118 -0.75 5.25 -15.43
N ILE A 119 -1.44 6.36 -15.16
CA ILE A 119 -1.12 7.65 -15.79
C ILE A 119 0.33 8.09 -15.44
N SER A 120 1.09 8.51 -16.45
CA SER A 120 2.50 8.90 -16.31
C SER A 120 3.40 7.82 -15.69
N MET A 121 3.02 6.58 -15.87
CA MET A 121 3.74 5.40 -15.38
C MET A 121 5.05 5.16 -16.13
N LYS A 122 6.09 4.72 -15.42
CA LYS A 122 7.37 4.32 -16.02
C LYS A 122 7.92 3.08 -15.31
N GLY A 123 8.12 1.99 -16.08
CA GLY A 123 8.77 0.78 -15.57
C GLY A 123 8.00 0.00 -14.53
N ILE A 124 6.71 0.18 -14.44
CA ILE A 124 5.82 -0.56 -13.55
C ILE A 124 4.94 -1.52 -14.36
N ASP A 125 4.64 -2.69 -13.79
CA ASP A 125 3.66 -3.63 -14.32
C ASP A 125 2.38 -3.58 -13.49
N ILE A 126 1.26 -3.56 -14.17
CA ILE A 126 -0.06 -3.51 -13.55
C ILE A 126 -0.91 -4.69 -14.03
#